data_37c872c2f17ef9d4c3fea0ab372a169b
#
_entry.id   37c872c2f17ef9d4c3fea0ab372a169b
#
_cell.length_a   1.000
_cell.length_b   1.000
_cell.length_c   1.000
_cell.angle_alpha   90.00
_cell.angle_beta   90.00
_cell.angle_gamma   90.00
#
_symmetry.space_group_name_H-M   'P 1'
#
loop_
_entity.id
_entity.type
_entity.pdbx_description
1 polymer ?
#
loop_
_entity_poly.entity_id
_entity_poly.type
_entity_poly.pdbx_seq_one_letter_code
_entity_poly.pdbx_strand_id
1 'polypeptide(L)'
;MRSIGAAEVALEWMIARLNDERKVPFGKPLREHGVLIDWVARSRLEIDAAKLVVLNASVKIDSGDAKAALVEIAESKILTPNMALAVIDRAVQAHGAMGVCQDTPLASSWAHLRTLRIADGPDEVHLNQLGRRENRARAQECIDRIQDQKRRTAELMRKYGVQEKQLGGTKVSGFPAQSKL
;
A
#
# COMPACT_ATOMS: atom_id res chain seq x y z
N MET A 1 -8.84 -7.53 10.16
CA MET A 1 -9.91 -6.69 10.73
C MET A 1 -9.47 -5.87 11.94
N ARG A 2 -8.69 -6.41 12.93
CA ARG A 2 -8.24 -5.65 14.12
C ARG A 2 -7.55 -4.33 13.75
N SER A 3 -6.59 -4.36 12.83
CA SER A 3 -5.86 -3.15 12.37
C SER A 3 -6.79 -2.13 11.72
N ILE A 4 -7.78 -2.59 10.96
CA ILE A 4 -8.77 -1.73 10.31
C ILE A 4 -9.64 -1.03 11.36
N GLY A 5 -10.15 -1.76 12.35
CA GLY A 5 -10.93 -1.17 13.43
C GLY A 5 -10.15 -0.13 14.23
N ALA A 6 -8.88 -0.38 14.52
CA ALA A 6 -8.04 0.59 15.22
C ALA A 6 -7.74 1.84 14.36
N ALA A 7 -7.59 1.68 13.05
CA ALA A 7 -7.44 2.81 12.12
C ALA A 7 -8.71 3.65 12.02
N GLU A 8 -9.90 3.02 12.01
CA GLU A 8 -11.17 3.75 12.08
C GLU A 8 -11.27 4.60 13.33
N VAL A 9 -10.98 4.02 14.50
CA VAL A 9 -10.99 4.76 15.77
C VAL A 9 -9.99 5.92 15.73
N ALA A 10 -8.79 5.71 15.18
CA ALA A 10 -7.80 6.78 15.07
C ALA A 10 -8.27 7.91 14.14
N LEU A 11 -8.94 7.57 13.04
CA LEU A 11 -9.53 8.54 12.13
C LEU A 11 -10.64 9.34 12.83
N GLU A 12 -11.48 8.69 13.62
CA GLU A 12 -12.52 9.37 14.42
C GLU A 12 -11.90 10.36 15.41
N TRP A 13 -10.85 9.97 16.14
CA TRP A 13 -10.10 10.86 17.02
C TRP A 13 -9.53 12.06 16.26
N MET A 14 -8.94 11.81 15.08
CA MET A 14 -8.39 12.89 14.25
C MET A 14 -9.50 13.85 13.82
N ILE A 15 -10.63 13.36 13.32
CA ILE A 15 -11.77 14.21 12.90
C ILE A 15 -12.32 15.01 14.08
N ALA A 16 -12.49 14.39 15.25
CA ALA A 16 -12.93 15.08 16.44
C ALA A 16 -11.97 16.20 16.83
N ARG A 17 -10.64 15.93 16.74
CA ARG A 17 -9.62 16.96 17.01
C ARG A 17 -9.69 18.14 16.05
N LEU A 18 -9.91 17.89 14.78
CA LEU A 18 -10.00 18.94 13.76
C LEU A 18 -11.21 19.88 14.00
N ASN A 19 -12.25 19.37 14.62
CA ASN A 19 -13.49 20.10 14.91
C ASN A 19 -13.57 20.62 16.36
N ASP A 20 -12.49 20.53 17.14
CA ASP A 20 -12.42 21.17 18.47
C ASP A 20 -12.29 22.69 18.31
N GLU A 21 -13.36 23.41 18.61
CA GLU A 21 -13.43 24.87 18.46
C GLU A 21 -12.44 25.63 19.35
N ARG A 22 -11.89 24.98 20.37
CA ARG A 22 -10.82 25.57 21.23
C ARG A 22 -9.47 25.59 20.53
N LYS A 23 -9.34 24.94 19.37
CA LYS A 23 -8.09 24.78 18.62
C LYS A 23 -8.08 25.64 17.37
N VAL A 24 -7.58 26.88 17.55
CA VAL A 24 -7.57 27.91 16.50
C VAL A 24 -6.13 28.40 16.28
N PRO A 25 -5.20 27.53 15.86
CA PRO A 25 -3.83 27.95 15.57
C PRO A 25 -3.80 28.93 14.40
N PHE A 26 -2.98 29.98 14.52
CA PHE A 26 -2.85 31.01 13.51
C PHE A 26 -4.19 31.71 13.13
N GLY A 27 -5.15 31.77 14.05
CA GLY A 27 -6.43 32.41 13.85
C GLY A 27 -7.44 31.63 12.99
N LYS A 28 -7.15 30.34 12.69
CA LYS A 28 -8.04 29.47 11.92
C LYS A 28 -8.30 28.15 12.63
N PRO A 29 -9.53 27.61 12.62
CA PRO A 29 -9.83 26.28 13.11
C PRO A 29 -8.96 25.22 12.39
N LEU A 30 -8.61 24.13 13.10
CA LEU A 30 -7.79 23.05 12.53
C LEU A 30 -8.38 22.49 11.23
N ARG A 31 -9.70 22.36 11.12
CA ARG A 31 -10.40 21.89 9.92
C ARG A 31 -10.22 22.77 8.67
N GLU A 32 -9.74 23.99 8.83
CA GLU A 32 -9.46 24.90 7.70
C GLU A 32 -8.01 24.86 7.21
N HIS A 33 -7.17 24.05 7.85
CA HIS A 33 -5.80 23.81 7.41
C HIS A 33 -5.78 22.62 6.44
N GLY A 34 -5.48 22.89 5.16
CA GLY A 34 -5.59 21.92 4.07
C GLY A 34 -4.78 20.63 4.27
N VAL A 35 -3.63 20.70 4.93
CA VAL A 35 -2.82 19.52 5.23
C VAL A 35 -3.55 18.50 6.13
N LEU A 36 -4.35 18.98 7.10
CA LEU A 36 -5.11 18.11 8.00
C LEU A 36 -6.29 17.46 7.30
N ILE A 37 -6.95 18.18 6.41
CA ILE A 37 -8.02 17.63 5.56
C ILE A 37 -7.47 16.60 4.57
N ASP A 38 -6.29 16.82 3.99
CA ASP A 38 -5.59 15.83 3.17
C ASP A 38 -5.31 14.53 3.97
N TRP A 39 -4.88 14.64 5.22
CA TRP A 39 -4.67 13.46 6.08
C TRP A 39 -5.95 12.68 6.34
N VAL A 40 -7.08 13.34 6.55
CA VAL A 40 -8.39 12.68 6.70
C VAL A 40 -8.74 11.91 5.41
N ALA A 41 -8.60 12.56 4.25
CA ALA A 41 -8.93 11.96 2.96
C ALA A 41 -8.03 10.74 2.65
N ARG A 42 -6.71 10.86 2.83
CA ARG A 42 -5.76 9.75 2.66
C ARG A 42 -6.09 8.60 3.59
N SER A 43 -6.34 8.89 4.86
CA SER A 43 -6.68 7.86 5.84
C SER A 43 -7.94 7.10 5.46
N ARG A 44 -8.98 7.79 4.99
CA ARG A 44 -10.20 7.14 4.50
C ARG A 44 -9.94 6.23 3.31
N LEU A 45 -9.22 6.73 2.29
CA LEU A 45 -8.86 5.94 1.11
C LEU A 45 -8.06 4.69 1.46
N GLU A 46 -7.05 4.81 2.32
CA GLU A 46 -6.19 3.70 2.73
C GLU A 46 -6.97 2.65 3.54
N ILE A 47 -7.86 3.07 4.44
CA ILE A 47 -8.71 2.16 5.22
C ILE A 47 -9.65 1.39 4.30
N ASP A 48 -10.31 2.06 3.36
CA ASP A 48 -11.27 1.41 2.46
C ASP A 48 -10.57 0.44 1.51
N ALA A 49 -9.39 0.80 0.99
CA ALA A 49 -8.57 -0.12 0.21
C ALA A 49 -8.16 -1.36 1.01
N ALA A 50 -7.72 -1.19 2.25
CA ALA A 50 -7.35 -2.29 3.14
C ALA A 50 -8.55 -3.20 3.46
N LYS A 51 -9.75 -2.64 3.66
CA LYS A 51 -10.98 -3.42 3.83
C LYS A 51 -11.25 -4.34 2.65
N LEU A 52 -11.13 -3.82 1.42
CA LEU A 52 -11.35 -4.60 0.20
C LEU A 52 -10.36 -5.76 0.07
N VAL A 53 -9.09 -5.55 0.42
CA VAL A 53 -8.08 -6.61 0.40
C VAL A 53 -8.42 -7.71 1.40
N VAL A 54 -8.82 -7.36 2.62
CA VAL A 54 -9.23 -8.35 3.64
C VAL A 54 -10.51 -9.09 3.24
N LEU A 55 -11.47 -8.40 2.65
CA LEU A 55 -12.69 -9.04 2.14
C LEU A 55 -12.38 -10.01 1.00
N ASN A 56 -11.48 -9.65 0.08
CA ASN A 56 -11.02 -10.55 -0.97
C ASN A 56 -10.37 -11.82 -0.39
N ALA A 57 -9.51 -11.68 0.63
CA ALA A 57 -8.93 -12.84 1.30
C ALA A 57 -10.01 -13.74 1.94
N SER A 58 -11.02 -13.15 2.59
CA SER A 58 -12.13 -13.90 3.19
C SER A 58 -12.93 -14.67 2.14
N VAL A 59 -13.30 -14.03 1.04
CA VAL A 59 -14.03 -14.67 -0.08
C VAL A 59 -13.23 -15.83 -0.68
N LYS A 60 -11.92 -15.67 -0.81
CA LYS A 60 -11.04 -16.74 -1.32
C LYS A 60 -10.96 -17.93 -0.36
N ILE A 61 -10.92 -17.70 0.93
CA ILE A 61 -10.95 -18.76 1.95
C ILE A 61 -12.29 -19.49 1.91
N ASP A 62 -13.39 -18.76 1.84
CA ASP A 62 -14.74 -19.32 1.82
C ASP A 62 -15.04 -20.13 0.55
N SER A 63 -14.46 -19.76 -0.60
CA SER A 63 -14.64 -20.43 -1.89
C SER A 63 -13.71 -21.62 -2.14
N GLY A 64 -12.71 -21.85 -1.28
CA GLY A 64 -11.70 -22.87 -1.44
C GLY A 64 -11.15 -23.37 -0.11
N ASP A 65 -9.84 -23.29 0.04
CA ASP A 65 -9.14 -23.54 1.30
C ASP A 65 -8.11 -22.44 1.59
N ALA A 66 -7.57 -22.42 2.79
CA ALA A 66 -6.56 -21.46 3.20
C ALA A 66 -5.28 -21.54 2.34
N LYS A 67 -4.99 -22.68 1.70
CA LYS A 67 -3.81 -22.84 0.82
C LYS A 67 -4.03 -22.12 -0.51
N ALA A 68 -5.26 -22.11 -1.02
CA ALA A 68 -5.63 -21.36 -2.23
C ALA A 68 -5.54 -19.84 -2.00
N ALA A 69 -5.80 -19.36 -0.77
CA ALA A 69 -5.84 -17.95 -0.41
C ALA A 69 -4.52 -17.41 0.18
N LEU A 70 -3.40 -18.13 0.08
CA LEU A 70 -2.14 -17.74 0.72
C LEU A 70 -1.57 -16.40 0.21
N VAL A 71 -1.87 -16.01 -1.02
CA VAL A 71 -1.47 -14.72 -1.60
C VAL A 71 -2.26 -13.60 -0.91
N GLU A 72 -3.57 -13.69 -0.92
CA GLU A 72 -4.49 -12.71 -0.35
C GLU A 72 -4.33 -12.56 1.16
N ILE A 73 -4.03 -13.68 1.86
CA ILE A 73 -3.69 -13.68 3.28
C ILE A 73 -2.40 -12.88 3.52
N ALA A 74 -1.34 -13.12 2.72
CA ALA A 74 -0.09 -12.40 2.84
C ALA A 74 -0.26 -10.90 2.53
N GLU A 75 -1.01 -10.55 1.49
CA GLU A 75 -1.35 -9.17 1.15
C GLU A 75 -2.05 -8.46 2.32
N SER A 76 -3.08 -9.11 2.89
CA SER A 76 -3.81 -8.59 4.05
C SER A 76 -2.90 -8.39 5.25
N LYS A 77 -1.99 -9.35 5.52
CA LYS A 77 -1.07 -9.33 6.66
C LYS A 77 -0.04 -8.21 6.55
N ILE A 78 0.41 -7.89 5.34
CA ILE A 78 1.36 -6.82 5.09
C ILE A 78 0.64 -5.46 5.12
N LEU A 79 -0.45 -5.34 4.34
CA LEU A 79 -1.09 -4.07 4.07
C LEU A 79 -1.75 -3.47 5.32
N THR A 80 -2.54 -4.28 6.06
CA THR A 80 -3.42 -3.75 7.10
C THR A 80 -2.69 -3.15 8.31
N PRO A 81 -1.62 -3.76 8.86
CA PRO A 81 -0.88 -3.13 9.96
C PRO A 81 -0.11 -1.89 9.53
N ASN A 82 0.47 -1.91 8.33
CA ASN A 82 1.19 -0.76 7.79
C ASN A 82 0.25 0.43 7.57
N MET A 83 -0.92 0.21 6.97
CA MET A 83 -1.96 1.22 6.82
C MET A 83 -2.40 1.79 8.18
N ALA A 84 -2.70 0.91 9.15
CA ALA A 84 -3.17 1.34 10.46
C ALA A 84 -2.15 2.19 11.21
N LEU A 85 -0.87 1.83 11.16
CA LEU A 85 0.21 2.63 11.74
C LEU A 85 0.30 4.01 11.09
N ALA A 86 0.16 4.12 9.78
CA ALA A 86 0.19 5.39 9.06
C ALA A 86 -1.00 6.28 9.43
N VAL A 87 -2.20 5.71 9.58
CA VAL A 87 -3.40 6.46 10.00
C VAL A 87 -3.26 6.94 11.44
N ILE A 88 -2.81 6.08 12.36
CA ILE A 88 -2.60 6.46 13.76
C ILE A 88 -1.52 7.53 13.87
N ASP A 89 -0.43 7.43 13.13
CA ASP A 89 0.65 8.42 13.14
C ASP A 89 0.13 9.82 12.73
N ARG A 90 -0.70 9.90 11.69
CA ARG A 90 -1.37 11.15 11.29
C ARG A 90 -2.28 11.68 12.41
N ALA A 91 -3.02 10.78 13.08
CA ALA A 91 -3.87 11.17 14.19
C ALA A 91 -3.06 11.69 15.39
N VAL A 92 -1.95 11.04 15.73
CA VAL A 92 -0.99 11.52 16.74
C VAL A 92 -0.49 12.92 16.36
N GLN A 93 -0.05 13.09 15.12
CA GLN A 93 0.44 14.38 14.64
C GLN A 93 -0.61 15.50 14.73
N ALA A 94 -1.87 15.21 14.38
CA ALA A 94 -2.98 16.14 14.49
C ALA A 94 -3.30 16.56 15.94
N HIS A 95 -3.00 15.69 16.90
CA HIS A 95 -3.17 15.99 18.34
C HIS A 95 -1.99 16.74 18.94
N GLY A 96 -0.80 16.70 18.30
CA GLY A 96 0.43 17.24 18.85
C GLY A 96 0.86 16.48 20.11
N ALA A 97 1.35 17.17 21.12
CA ALA A 97 1.82 16.55 22.38
C ALA A 97 0.76 15.64 23.04
N MET A 98 -0.52 15.98 22.94
CA MET A 98 -1.60 15.15 23.46
C MET A 98 -1.68 13.78 22.77
N GLY A 99 -1.27 13.68 21.50
CA GLY A 99 -1.28 12.42 20.74
C GLY A 99 -0.25 11.40 21.25
N VAL A 100 0.79 11.83 21.93
CA VAL A 100 1.84 10.95 22.49
C VAL A 100 1.70 10.68 23.97
N CYS A 101 0.76 11.33 24.65
CA CYS A 101 0.48 11.07 26.06
C CYS A 101 -0.72 10.12 26.23
N GLN A 102 -1.00 9.76 27.48
CA GLN A 102 -2.01 8.76 27.84
C GLN A 102 -3.44 9.30 27.83
N ASP A 103 -3.63 10.60 27.59
CA ASP A 103 -4.95 11.24 27.47
C ASP A 103 -5.70 10.80 26.21
N THR A 104 -4.99 10.19 25.25
CA THR A 104 -5.56 9.59 24.06
C THR A 104 -5.09 8.14 23.92
N PRO A 105 -5.87 7.25 23.28
CA PRO A 105 -5.45 5.88 23.04
C PRO A 105 -4.43 5.76 21.88
N LEU A 106 -4.04 6.86 21.23
CA LEU A 106 -3.32 6.81 19.95
C LEU A 106 -1.92 6.22 20.08
N ALA A 107 -1.12 6.71 21.03
CA ALA A 107 0.25 6.21 21.23
C ALA A 107 0.28 4.72 21.61
N SER A 108 -0.59 4.28 22.53
CA SER A 108 -0.70 2.88 22.93
C SER A 108 -1.21 2.00 21.77
N SER A 109 -2.17 2.47 20.99
CA SER A 109 -2.66 1.77 19.80
C SER A 109 -1.57 1.60 18.77
N TRP A 110 -0.76 2.62 18.53
CA TRP A 110 0.40 2.54 17.63
C TRP A 110 1.36 1.44 18.08
N ALA A 111 1.76 1.44 19.34
CA ALA A 111 2.67 0.44 19.89
C ALA A 111 2.10 -0.99 19.76
N HIS A 112 0.82 -1.19 20.10
CA HIS A 112 0.17 -2.48 19.95
C HIS A 112 0.07 -2.96 18.51
N LEU A 113 -0.28 -2.09 17.56
CA LEU A 113 -0.38 -2.46 16.16
C LEU A 113 0.97 -2.68 15.50
N ARG A 114 2.03 -2.04 16.02
CA ARG A 114 3.40 -2.27 15.54
C ARG A 114 3.81 -3.73 15.73
N THR A 115 3.30 -4.39 16.77
CA THR A 115 3.57 -5.83 17.00
C THR A 115 3.04 -6.71 15.89
N LEU A 116 1.94 -6.33 15.22
CA LEU A 116 1.35 -7.11 14.13
C LEU A 116 2.23 -7.19 12.87
N ARG A 117 3.21 -6.31 12.74
CA ARG A 117 4.21 -6.39 11.68
C ARG A 117 5.33 -7.39 11.96
N ILE A 118 5.37 -7.92 13.18
CA ILE A 118 6.39 -8.86 13.67
C ILE A 118 5.79 -10.23 13.96
N ALA A 119 4.64 -10.26 14.65
CA ALA A 119 3.95 -11.46 15.07
C ALA A 119 3.45 -12.29 13.87
N ASP A 120 3.43 -13.60 14.00
CA ASP A 120 2.98 -14.57 12.99
C ASP A 120 3.73 -14.43 11.64
N GLY A 121 5.01 -14.09 11.71
CA GLY A 121 5.89 -13.79 10.59
C GLY A 121 6.01 -12.30 10.32
N PRO A 122 7.25 -11.77 10.28
CA PRO A 122 7.48 -10.37 9.95
C PRO A 122 7.12 -10.05 8.50
N ASP A 123 6.91 -8.77 8.20
CA ASP A 123 6.54 -8.28 6.87
C ASP A 123 7.48 -8.81 5.79
N GLU A 124 8.78 -8.87 6.07
CA GLU A 124 9.82 -9.30 5.13
C GLU A 124 9.64 -10.76 4.67
N VAL A 125 9.18 -11.64 5.56
CA VAL A 125 8.89 -13.04 5.22
C VAL A 125 7.70 -13.12 4.26
N HIS A 126 6.62 -12.41 4.56
CA HIS A 126 5.44 -12.40 3.71
C HIS A 126 5.71 -11.72 2.36
N LEU A 127 6.47 -10.61 2.33
CA LEU A 127 6.90 -9.94 1.10
C LEU A 127 7.74 -10.85 0.22
N ASN A 128 8.73 -11.54 0.79
CA ASN A 128 9.57 -12.49 0.06
C ASN A 128 8.72 -13.62 -0.55
N GLN A 129 7.81 -14.20 0.24
CA GLN A 129 6.93 -15.26 -0.24
C GLN A 129 6.01 -14.78 -1.38
N LEU A 130 5.39 -13.62 -1.22
CA LEU A 130 4.53 -13.01 -2.22
C LEU A 130 5.29 -12.73 -3.51
N GLY A 131 6.44 -12.05 -3.41
CA GLY A 131 7.26 -11.71 -4.57
C GLY A 131 7.77 -12.93 -5.33
N ARG A 132 8.21 -13.99 -4.63
CA ARG A 132 8.62 -15.25 -5.28
C ARG A 132 7.47 -15.94 -6.00
N ARG A 133 6.26 -15.94 -5.42
CA ARG A 133 5.07 -16.54 -6.04
C ARG A 133 4.67 -15.79 -7.30
N GLU A 134 4.57 -14.48 -7.24
CA GLU A 134 4.22 -13.63 -8.38
C GLU A 134 5.23 -13.78 -9.51
N ASN A 135 6.52 -13.69 -9.19
CA ASN A 135 7.57 -13.87 -10.19
C ASN A 135 7.52 -15.25 -10.86
N ARG A 136 7.37 -16.33 -10.07
CA ARG A 136 7.29 -17.69 -10.62
C ARG A 136 6.05 -17.89 -11.48
N ALA A 137 4.91 -17.36 -11.08
CA ALA A 137 3.67 -17.53 -11.80
C ALA A 137 3.65 -16.81 -13.15
N ARG A 138 4.31 -15.66 -13.27
CA ARG A 138 4.15 -14.77 -14.43
C ARG A 138 5.40 -14.56 -15.27
N ALA A 139 6.57 -15.06 -14.83
CA ALA A 139 7.84 -14.75 -15.49
C ALA A 139 7.81 -15.08 -16.99
N GLN A 140 7.40 -16.29 -17.37
CA GLN A 140 7.40 -16.71 -18.76
C GLN A 140 6.41 -15.91 -19.60
N GLU A 141 5.17 -15.76 -19.14
CA GLU A 141 4.16 -14.96 -19.83
C GLU A 141 4.63 -13.52 -20.08
N CYS A 142 5.24 -12.89 -19.06
CA CYS A 142 5.75 -11.52 -19.19
C CYS A 142 6.90 -11.42 -20.20
N ILE A 143 7.81 -12.39 -20.19
CA ILE A 143 8.94 -12.46 -21.14
C ILE A 143 8.39 -12.59 -22.57
N ASP A 144 7.49 -13.54 -22.80
CA ASP A 144 6.92 -13.81 -24.12
C ASP A 144 6.16 -12.60 -24.67
N ARG A 145 5.35 -11.95 -23.83
CA ARG A 145 4.60 -10.74 -24.21
C ARG A 145 5.54 -9.59 -24.60
N ILE A 146 6.62 -9.37 -23.83
CA ILE A 146 7.59 -8.31 -24.17
C ILE A 146 8.35 -8.64 -25.45
N GLN A 147 8.72 -9.90 -25.67
CA GLN A 147 9.39 -10.33 -26.91
C GLN A 147 8.47 -10.17 -28.12
N ASP A 148 7.20 -10.55 -27.98
CA ASP A 148 6.19 -10.38 -29.05
C ASP A 148 5.97 -8.90 -29.39
N GLN A 149 5.88 -8.04 -28.37
CA GLN A 149 5.78 -6.59 -28.58
C GLN A 149 7.00 -6.04 -29.33
N LYS A 150 8.21 -6.46 -28.97
CA LYS A 150 9.46 -6.06 -29.66
C LYS A 150 9.44 -6.52 -31.13
N ARG A 151 9.03 -7.76 -31.36
CA ARG A 151 8.90 -8.32 -32.73
C ARG A 151 7.92 -7.50 -33.57
N ARG A 152 6.72 -7.25 -33.08
CA ARG A 152 5.69 -6.42 -33.76
C ARG A 152 6.18 -5.02 -34.03
N THR A 153 6.86 -4.40 -33.08
CA THR A 153 7.44 -3.07 -33.24
C THR A 153 8.48 -3.07 -34.37
N ALA A 154 9.39 -4.04 -34.40
CA ALA A 154 10.39 -4.17 -35.46
C ALA A 154 9.77 -4.41 -36.84
N GLU A 155 8.71 -5.21 -36.93
CA GLU A 155 7.93 -5.43 -38.16
C GLU A 155 7.28 -4.14 -38.67
N LEU A 156 6.65 -3.36 -37.78
CA LEU A 156 6.06 -2.07 -38.14
C LEU A 156 7.11 -1.06 -38.59
N MET A 157 8.25 -0.96 -37.89
CA MET A 157 9.35 -0.10 -38.28
C MET A 157 9.87 -0.45 -39.70
N ARG A 158 10.03 -1.75 -39.97
CA ARG A 158 10.43 -2.22 -41.30
C ARG A 158 9.38 -1.86 -42.38
N LYS A 159 8.10 -2.07 -42.06
CA LYS A 159 6.98 -1.80 -42.98
C LYS A 159 6.87 -0.33 -43.34
N TYR A 160 7.14 0.59 -42.41
CA TYR A 160 6.99 2.02 -42.60
C TYR A 160 8.34 2.75 -42.80
N GLY A 161 9.45 2.04 -42.92
CA GLY A 161 10.77 2.64 -43.15
C GLY A 161 11.28 3.52 -42.02
N VAL A 162 10.76 3.37 -40.80
CA VAL A 162 11.14 4.18 -39.63
C VAL A 162 12.44 3.64 -39.02
N GLN A 163 13.42 4.52 -38.81
CA GLN A 163 14.65 4.15 -38.11
C GLN A 163 14.54 4.43 -36.61
N GLU A 164 15.15 3.57 -35.78
CA GLU A 164 15.14 3.67 -34.33
C GLU A 164 15.60 5.04 -33.78
N LYS A 165 16.54 5.69 -34.48
CA LYS A 165 17.00 7.05 -34.16
C LYS A 165 15.95 8.15 -34.31
N GLN A 166 14.86 7.91 -35.02
CA GLN A 166 13.80 8.91 -35.29
C GLN A 166 12.74 8.92 -34.15
N LEU A 167 12.73 7.92 -33.29
CA LEU A 167 11.75 7.81 -32.21
C LEU A 167 12.14 8.53 -30.91
N GLY A 168 13.27 9.27 -30.88
CA GLY A 168 13.65 10.09 -29.71
C GLY A 168 13.74 9.35 -28.37
N GLY A 169 13.84 8.05 -28.43
CA GLY A 169 13.80 7.22 -27.23
C GLY A 169 15.16 7.11 -26.55
N THR A 170 15.19 7.39 -25.26
CA THR A 170 16.25 7.00 -24.34
C THR A 170 16.65 5.54 -24.63
N LYS A 171 17.95 5.30 -24.87
CA LYS A 171 18.48 3.94 -24.96
C LYS A 171 18.03 3.14 -23.75
N VAL A 172 17.06 2.27 -23.89
CA VAL A 172 16.81 1.21 -22.91
C VAL A 172 18.03 0.28 -23.03
N SER A 173 18.98 0.43 -22.10
CA SER A 173 20.15 -0.43 -22.01
C SER A 173 19.65 -1.88 -21.97
N GLY A 174 20.10 -2.67 -22.93
CA GLY A 174 19.70 -4.05 -23.08
C GLY A 174 19.90 -4.83 -21.79
N PHE A 175 18.96 -5.70 -21.47
CA PHE A 175 19.19 -6.77 -20.51
C PHE A 175 20.42 -7.55 -20.97
N PRO A 176 21.38 -7.83 -20.08
CA PRO A 176 22.55 -8.64 -20.46
C PRO A 176 22.08 -9.99 -20.98
N ALA A 177 22.72 -10.43 -22.06
CA ALA A 177 22.50 -11.76 -22.60
C ALA A 177 22.70 -12.79 -21.50
N GLN A 178 21.78 -13.76 -21.41
CA GLN A 178 21.80 -14.84 -20.43
C GLN A 178 23.21 -15.50 -20.44
N SER A 179 23.96 -15.29 -19.37
CA SER A 179 25.06 -16.18 -19.03
C SER A 179 24.43 -17.50 -18.57
N LYS A 180 24.77 -18.57 -19.27
CA LYS A 180 24.39 -19.93 -18.92
C LYS A 180 24.73 -20.21 -17.46
N LEU A 181 23.75 -20.56 -16.68
CA LEU A 181 23.87 -21.35 -15.46
C LEU A 181 22.91 -22.54 -15.59
#